data_cad1e6ca69f3723818208b9ff230c1c3
#
_entry.id   cad1e6ca69f3723818208b9ff230c1c3
#
_cell.length_a   1.000
_cell.length_b   1.000
_cell.length_c   1.000
_cell.angle_alpha   90.00
_cell.angle_beta   90.00
_cell.angle_gamma   90.00
#
_symmetry.space_group_name_H-M   'P 1'
#
loop_
_entity.id
_entity.type
_entity.pdbx_description
1 polymer ?
#
loop_
_entity_poly.entity_id
_entity_poly.type
_entity_poly.pdbx_seq_one_letter_code
_entity_poly.pdbx_strand_id
1 'polypeptide(L)'
;WISILKKSELKGDHSQKFEVESEIVNYVRFQIFPDGGVARLRLNGEVIYNFDINKKNDYELSSLNLGGKIITYNNAHYGDVSALLSSGRGKTMGDGWETRRRRTPGNDWIIIKLAHVGIINKIEIDTAHFKGNYPDRASVQCALVKDKMTDDEIIDISSNWTEILSSQKLEADKVHTYLDLNQCGPVNYVKLNIYPDGGVSRLRIFGDLSS
;
A
#
# COMPACT_ATOMS: atom_id res chain seq x y z
N TRP A 1 -23.00 20.60 7.36
CA TRP A 1 -22.99 19.50 6.42
C TRP A 1 -23.29 20.01 5.01
N ILE A 2 -22.44 19.66 4.04
CA ILE A 2 -22.64 19.96 2.62
C ILE A 2 -23.14 18.68 1.95
N SER A 3 -24.17 18.78 1.09
CA SER A 3 -24.64 17.64 0.32
C SER A 3 -23.77 17.44 -0.92
N ILE A 4 -23.03 16.34 -0.98
CA ILE A 4 -22.14 15.98 -2.10
C ILE A 4 -22.81 15.01 -3.08
N LEU A 5 -23.88 14.32 -2.68
CA LEU A 5 -24.72 13.50 -3.52
C LEU A 5 -26.19 13.81 -3.20
N LYS A 6 -26.95 14.18 -4.22
CA LYS A 6 -28.41 14.36 -4.10
C LYS A 6 -29.07 13.00 -3.84
N LYS A 7 -30.29 13.03 -3.28
CA LYS A 7 -31.10 11.83 -3.13
C LYS A 7 -31.20 11.08 -4.45
N SER A 8 -30.69 9.85 -4.46
CA SER A 8 -30.57 8.99 -5.64
C SER A 8 -31.20 7.63 -5.35
N GLU A 9 -31.83 7.04 -6.35
CA GLU A 9 -32.42 5.72 -6.22
C GLU A 9 -31.35 4.64 -6.14
N LEU A 10 -31.53 3.67 -5.22
CA LEU A 10 -30.68 2.51 -5.09
C LEU A 10 -31.43 1.26 -5.54
N LYS A 11 -30.73 0.40 -6.27
CA LYS A 11 -31.25 -0.91 -6.72
C LYS A 11 -30.79 -1.99 -5.75
N GLY A 12 -31.69 -2.91 -5.41
CA GLY A 12 -31.37 -4.07 -4.59
C GLY A 12 -30.33 -4.97 -5.26
N ASP A 13 -29.46 -5.57 -4.47
CA ASP A 13 -28.40 -6.49 -4.90
C ASP A 13 -27.48 -5.94 -6.01
N HIS A 14 -27.23 -4.64 -5.99
CA HIS A 14 -26.40 -3.95 -6.98
C HIS A 14 -25.32 -3.08 -6.33
N SER A 15 -24.14 -3.05 -6.98
CA SER A 15 -23.13 -2.05 -6.72
C SER A 15 -23.32 -0.86 -7.66
N GLN A 16 -23.61 0.31 -7.10
CA GLN A 16 -23.78 1.55 -7.88
C GLN A 16 -22.65 2.52 -7.54
N LYS A 17 -22.13 3.19 -8.56
CA LYS A 17 -21.08 4.20 -8.43
C LYS A 17 -21.68 5.56 -8.77
N PHE A 18 -21.33 6.56 -7.97
CA PHE A 18 -21.68 7.96 -8.17
C PHE A 18 -20.41 8.78 -8.14
N GLU A 19 -20.21 9.57 -9.18
CA GLU A 19 -19.15 10.58 -9.18
C GLU A 19 -19.65 11.80 -8.44
N VAL A 20 -18.84 12.31 -7.53
CA VAL A 20 -19.15 13.48 -6.72
C VAL A 20 -17.98 14.43 -6.67
N GLU A 21 -18.27 15.71 -6.66
CA GLU A 21 -17.30 16.74 -6.35
C GLU A 21 -17.45 17.15 -4.89
N SER A 22 -16.35 17.23 -4.18
CA SER A 22 -16.34 17.68 -2.80
C SER A 22 -15.11 18.52 -2.53
N GLU A 23 -15.22 19.40 -1.54
CA GLU A 23 -14.07 19.99 -0.89
C GLU A 23 -13.36 18.96 0.01
N ILE A 24 -12.25 19.34 0.61
CA ILE A 24 -11.53 18.50 1.57
C ILE A 24 -12.44 18.23 2.78
N VAL A 25 -12.69 16.96 3.08
CA VAL A 25 -13.58 16.54 4.16
C VAL A 25 -12.94 15.45 5.02
N ASN A 26 -13.28 15.43 6.31
CA ASN A 26 -12.85 14.39 7.27
C ASN A 26 -14.00 13.47 7.66
N TYR A 27 -15.26 13.93 7.50
CA TYR A 27 -16.44 13.17 7.91
C TYR A 27 -17.45 13.12 6.79
N VAL A 28 -18.06 11.96 6.59
CA VAL A 28 -19.17 11.76 5.67
C VAL A 28 -20.34 11.16 6.42
N ARG A 29 -21.52 11.72 6.19
CA ARG A 29 -22.78 11.18 6.71
C ARG A 29 -23.56 10.57 5.55
N PHE A 30 -23.78 9.27 5.61
CA PHE A 30 -24.62 8.55 4.68
C PHE A 30 -26.06 8.48 5.22
N GLN A 31 -27.02 8.86 4.40
CA GLN A 31 -28.44 8.84 4.75
C GLN A 31 -29.20 7.95 3.77
N ILE A 32 -30.05 7.07 4.29
CA ILE A 32 -30.91 6.20 3.51
C ILE A 32 -32.37 6.57 3.76
N PHE A 33 -33.25 6.36 2.78
CA PHE A 33 -34.65 6.79 2.79
C PHE A 33 -35.57 5.72 2.19
N PRO A 34 -36.67 5.32 2.86
CA PRO A 34 -36.99 5.64 4.25
C PRO A 34 -36.09 4.87 5.22
N ASP A 35 -35.77 3.60 4.92
CA ASP A 35 -34.92 2.67 5.65
C ASP A 35 -34.38 1.61 4.69
N GLY A 36 -33.63 0.64 5.18
CA GLY A 36 -33.13 -0.51 4.42
C GLY A 36 -31.71 -0.90 4.76
N GLY A 37 -31.23 -1.93 4.08
CA GLY A 37 -29.88 -2.47 4.25
C GLY A 37 -28.91 -2.02 3.14
N VAL A 38 -27.75 -1.55 3.54
CA VAL A 38 -26.62 -1.28 2.64
C VAL A 38 -25.44 -2.13 3.07
N ALA A 39 -24.99 -3.02 2.21
CA ALA A 39 -23.90 -3.94 2.54
C ALA A 39 -22.57 -3.19 2.72
N ARG A 40 -22.29 -2.19 1.88
CA ARG A 40 -21.03 -1.41 1.92
C ARG A 40 -21.21 -0.02 1.34
N LEU A 41 -20.58 0.95 1.98
CA LEU A 41 -20.28 2.27 1.43
C LEU A 41 -18.77 2.35 1.18
N ARG A 42 -18.37 2.75 -0.02
CA ARG A 42 -16.97 3.05 -0.36
C ARG A 42 -16.86 4.47 -0.82
N LEU A 43 -15.87 5.16 -0.30
CA LEU A 43 -15.50 6.51 -0.74
C LEU A 43 -14.11 6.41 -1.34
N ASN A 44 -13.99 6.83 -2.59
CA ASN A 44 -12.70 6.88 -3.28
C ASN A 44 -12.31 8.35 -3.45
N GLY A 45 -11.07 8.66 -3.14
CA GLY A 45 -10.53 10.03 -3.24
C GLY A 45 -9.05 10.04 -2.92
N GLU A 46 -8.44 11.20 -2.95
CA GLU A 46 -7.06 11.39 -2.55
C GLU A 46 -6.99 11.73 -1.07
N VAL A 47 -6.06 11.10 -0.36
CA VAL A 47 -5.76 11.44 1.04
C VAL A 47 -4.89 12.69 1.02
N ILE A 48 -5.34 13.74 1.70
CA ILE A 48 -4.57 14.97 1.90
C ILE A 48 -4.07 14.98 3.33
N TYR A 49 -2.77 14.92 3.52
CA TYR A 49 -2.11 14.98 4.80
C TYR A 49 -1.16 16.19 4.83
N ASN A 50 -1.26 17.01 5.86
CA ASN A 50 -0.39 18.16 6.05
C ASN A 50 0.91 17.73 6.73
N PHE A 51 1.91 17.42 5.93
CA PHE A 51 3.23 17.09 6.44
C PHE A 51 3.95 18.33 6.96
N ASP A 52 4.59 18.22 8.11
CA ASP A 52 5.50 19.24 8.61
C ASP A 52 6.94 18.90 8.19
N ILE A 53 7.37 19.48 7.09
CA ILE A 53 8.69 19.22 6.50
C ILE A 53 9.86 19.70 7.40
N ASN A 54 9.59 20.63 8.33
CA ASN A 54 10.60 21.14 9.26
C ASN A 54 10.79 20.22 10.47
N LYS A 55 9.90 19.28 10.66
CA LYS A 55 9.93 18.36 11.79
C LYS A 55 10.55 17.05 11.35
N LYS A 56 11.69 16.70 11.94
CA LYS A 56 12.25 15.35 11.82
C LYS A 56 11.32 14.39 12.54
N ASN A 57 10.48 13.72 11.78
CA ASN A 57 9.60 12.67 12.25
C ASN A 57 9.86 11.44 11.39
N ASP A 58 9.93 10.30 12.04
CA ASP A 58 9.98 9.00 11.38
C ASP A 58 8.57 8.66 10.83
N TYR A 59 8.21 9.28 9.70
CA TYR A 59 6.91 9.07 9.08
C TYR A 59 6.82 7.67 8.44
N GLU A 60 5.73 6.96 8.65
CA GLU A 60 5.41 5.73 7.89
C GLU A 60 4.96 6.12 6.47
N LEU A 61 5.92 6.37 5.59
CA LEU A 61 5.69 6.88 4.23
C LEU A 61 4.83 5.95 3.36
N SER A 62 4.76 4.65 3.67
CA SER A 62 3.90 3.69 2.98
C SER A 62 2.44 3.71 3.47
N SER A 63 2.14 4.38 4.59
CA SER A 63 0.81 4.30 5.22
C SER A 63 -0.31 4.83 4.33
N LEU A 64 -1.41 4.05 4.21
CA LEU A 64 -2.65 4.50 3.57
C LEU A 64 -3.19 5.78 4.21
N ASN A 65 -3.05 5.91 5.53
CA ASN A 65 -3.56 7.07 6.28
C ASN A 65 -2.82 8.37 5.95
N LEU A 66 -1.60 8.27 5.45
CA LEU A 66 -0.80 9.41 5.01
C LEU A 66 -0.88 9.67 3.51
N GLY A 67 -1.47 8.75 2.74
CA GLY A 67 -1.58 8.86 1.29
C GLY A 67 -0.71 7.90 0.50
N GLY A 68 -0.02 6.97 1.17
CA GLY A 68 0.64 5.84 0.50
C GLY A 68 -0.37 4.99 -0.24
N LYS A 69 -0.01 4.46 -1.41
CA LYS A 69 -0.93 3.63 -2.22
C LYS A 69 -0.20 2.59 -3.03
N ILE A 70 -0.89 1.48 -3.26
CA ILE A 70 -0.45 0.45 -4.20
C ILE A 70 -0.72 0.95 -5.62
N ILE A 71 0.28 0.84 -6.48
CA ILE A 71 0.19 1.20 -7.90
C ILE A 71 -0.17 -0.04 -8.70
N THR A 72 0.65 -1.08 -8.61
CA THR A 72 0.47 -2.30 -9.38
C THR A 72 1.21 -3.47 -8.74
N TYR A 73 0.87 -4.69 -9.15
CA TYR A 73 1.50 -5.93 -8.70
C TYR A 73 1.35 -7.00 -9.79
N ASN A 74 2.23 -8.00 -9.79
CA ASN A 74 2.14 -9.07 -10.77
C ASN A 74 1.21 -10.21 -10.35
N ASN A 75 0.93 -10.37 -9.06
CA ASN A 75 0.08 -11.45 -8.56
C ASN A 75 -0.60 -11.05 -7.24
N ALA A 76 -1.87 -11.40 -7.08
CA ALA A 76 -2.61 -11.39 -5.83
C ALA A 76 -3.67 -12.51 -5.87
N HIS A 77 -3.83 -13.24 -4.80
CA HIS A 77 -4.70 -14.41 -4.77
C HIS A 77 -5.85 -14.27 -3.79
N TYR A 78 -5.60 -13.79 -2.59
CA TYR A 78 -6.61 -13.60 -1.55
C TYR A 78 -6.53 -12.21 -0.94
N GLY A 79 -7.66 -11.77 -0.39
CA GLY A 79 -7.75 -10.54 0.37
C GLY A 79 -7.74 -9.27 -0.49
N ASP A 80 -7.71 -8.16 0.20
CA ASP A 80 -7.53 -6.83 -0.40
C ASP A 80 -6.05 -6.46 -0.30
N VAL A 81 -5.39 -6.30 -1.43
CA VAL A 81 -3.95 -5.99 -1.51
C VAL A 81 -3.60 -4.72 -0.72
N SER A 82 -4.52 -3.75 -0.63
CA SER A 82 -4.31 -2.52 0.12
C SER A 82 -4.09 -2.76 1.62
N ALA A 83 -4.54 -3.91 2.14
CA ALA A 83 -4.28 -4.31 3.53
C ALA A 83 -2.78 -4.34 3.87
N LEU A 84 -1.90 -4.59 2.88
CA LEU A 84 -0.44 -4.53 3.04
C LEU A 84 0.05 -3.21 3.66
N LEU A 85 -0.63 -2.09 3.37
CA LEU A 85 -0.27 -0.74 3.82
C LEU A 85 -1.18 -0.22 4.95
N SER A 86 -2.06 -1.07 5.48
CA SER A 86 -2.98 -0.70 6.56
C SER A 86 -2.23 -0.53 7.89
N SER A 87 -2.73 0.36 8.73
CA SER A 87 -2.21 0.56 10.08
C SER A 87 -2.48 -0.67 10.97
N GLY A 88 -1.66 -0.81 12.01
CA GLY A 88 -1.80 -1.90 12.98
C GLY A 88 -1.38 -3.27 12.44
N ARG A 89 -1.46 -4.28 13.28
CA ARG A 89 -1.15 -5.67 12.91
C ARG A 89 -2.32 -6.29 12.17
N GLY A 90 -2.05 -7.12 11.16
CA GLY A 90 -3.05 -7.95 10.50
C GLY A 90 -3.82 -8.84 11.50
N LYS A 91 -5.09 -9.11 11.25
CA LYS A 91 -5.93 -9.95 12.11
C LYS A 91 -5.93 -11.41 11.66
N THR A 92 -5.80 -11.64 10.38
CA THR A 92 -5.79 -12.98 9.73
C THR A 92 -4.89 -12.92 8.49
N MET A 93 -4.64 -14.06 7.85
CA MET A 93 -3.96 -14.12 6.54
C MET A 93 -4.69 -13.31 5.45
N GLY A 94 -6.03 -13.29 5.48
CA GLY A 94 -6.82 -12.51 4.53
C GLY A 94 -6.69 -10.99 4.70
N ASP A 95 -6.00 -10.54 5.73
CA ASP A 95 -5.68 -9.14 6.01
C ASP A 95 -4.20 -8.84 5.68
N GLY A 96 -3.82 -9.16 4.44
CA GLY A 96 -2.48 -8.98 3.90
C GLY A 96 -2.45 -9.25 2.39
N TRP A 97 -1.28 -9.13 1.79
CA TRP A 97 -1.02 -9.49 0.39
C TRP A 97 -0.52 -10.92 0.30
N GLU A 98 -1.29 -11.80 -0.34
CA GLU A 98 -0.94 -13.20 -0.57
C GLU A 98 -0.97 -13.50 -2.06
N THR A 99 0.08 -14.14 -2.57
CA THR A 99 0.20 -14.55 -3.97
C THR A 99 -0.03 -16.03 -4.15
N ARG A 100 -0.35 -16.46 -5.36
CA ARG A 100 -0.46 -17.88 -5.71
C ARG A 100 0.90 -18.53 -5.66
N ARG A 101 0.93 -19.81 -5.31
CA ARG A 101 2.15 -20.61 -5.42
C ARG A 101 2.68 -20.58 -6.84
N ARG A 102 3.88 -20.04 -7.00
CA ARG A 102 4.59 -19.93 -8.26
C ARG A 102 5.22 -21.27 -8.63
N ARG A 103 4.94 -21.73 -9.85
CA ARG A 103 5.50 -22.99 -10.41
C ARG A 103 6.40 -22.73 -11.60
N THR A 104 6.65 -21.48 -11.94
CA THR A 104 7.53 -21.02 -13.00
C THR A 104 8.65 -20.18 -12.41
N PRO A 105 9.82 -20.11 -13.05
CA PRO A 105 10.91 -19.22 -12.61
C PRO A 105 10.46 -17.78 -12.47
N GLY A 106 11.10 -17.06 -11.53
CA GLY A 106 10.82 -15.65 -11.24
C GLY A 106 10.36 -15.45 -9.79
N ASN A 107 9.84 -14.26 -9.52
CA ASN A 107 9.37 -13.85 -8.20
C ASN A 107 8.09 -13.03 -8.31
N ASP A 108 7.39 -12.86 -7.19
CA ASP A 108 6.27 -11.94 -7.13
C ASP A 108 6.72 -10.60 -6.60
N TRP A 109 6.03 -9.54 -7.03
CA TRP A 109 6.38 -8.17 -6.68
C TRP A 109 5.14 -7.25 -6.62
N ILE A 110 5.30 -6.16 -5.88
CA ILE A 110 4.31 -5.11 -5.73
C ILE A 110 4.99 -3.74 -5.70
N ILE A 111 4.42 -2.76 -6.41
CA ILE A 111 4.92 -1.38 -6.48
C ILE A 111 3.99 -0.47 -5.69
N ILE A 112 4.60 0.37 -4.86
CA ILE A 112 3.94 1.27 -3.93
C ILE A 112 4.44 2.68 -4.19
N LYS A 113 3.52 3.63 -4.29
CA LYS A 113 3.82 5.05 -4.21
C LYS A 113 3.77 5.48 -2.75
N LEU A 114 4.83 6.10 -2.28
CA LEU A 114 4.90 6.66 -0.94
C LEU A 114 4.01 7.91 -0.82
N ALA A 115 3.58 8.20 0.38
CA ALA A 115 2.74 9.36 0.69
C ALA A 115 3.44 10.70 0.41
N HIS A 116 4.76 10.73 0.51
CA HIS A 116 5.59 11.90 0.26
C HIS A 116 6.98 11.45 -0.22
N VAL A 117 7.69 12.36 -0.88
CA VAL A 117 9.13 12.17 -1.14
C VAL A 117 9.86 12.14 0.20
N GLY A 118 10.75 11.16 0.39
CA GLY A 118 11.49 11.04 1.64
C GLY A 118 12.76 10.22 1.52
N ILE A 119 13.58 10.30 2.56
CA ILE A 119 14.77 9.47 2.74
C ILE A 119 14.40 8.34 3.69
N ILE A 120 14.41 7.12 3.16
CA ILE A 120 14.03 5.92 3.92
C ILE A 120 15.15 5.56 4.90
N ASN A 121 14.79 5.35 6.16
CA ASN A 121 15.73 4.99 7.24
C ASN A 121 15.37 3.66 7.92
N LYS A 122 14.15 3.15 7.73
CA LYS A 122 13.71 1.87 8.30
C LYS A 122 12.69 1.19 7.40
N ILE A 123 12.82 -0.13 7.26
CA ILE A 123 11.85 -0.99 6.57
C ILE A 123 11.40 -2.10 7.52
N GLU A 124 10.08 -2.33 7.59
CA GLU A 124 9.51 -3.47 8.29
C GLU A 124 8.72 -4.33 7.32
N ILE A 125 9.01 -5.63 7.30
CA ILE A 125 8.28 -6.64 6.54
C ILE A 125 7.68 -7.63 7.55
N ASP A 126 6.35 -7.64 7.64
CA ASP A 126 5.62 -8.47 8.60
C ASP A 126 4.97 -9.66 7.89
N THR A 127 5.32 -10.87 8.31
CA THR A 127 4.73 -12.14 7.84
C THR A 127 3.69 -12.67 8.81
N ALA A 128 3.10 -11.82 9.68
CA ALA A 128 2.10 -12.22 10.66
C ALA A 128 1.00 -13.07 10.03
N HIS A 129 0.66 -14.18 10.68
CA HIS A 129 -0.30 -15.19 10.28
C HIS A 129 0.12 -16.10 9.11
N PHE A 130 1.15 -15.76 8.34
CA PHE A 130 1.70 -16.61 7.27
C PHE A 130 2.71 -17.59 7.87
N LYS A 131 2.22 -18.78 8.28
CA LYS A 131 3.04 -19.80 8.97
C LYS A 131 3.67 -20.81 8.04
N GLY A 132 3.00 -21.16 6.94
CA GLY A 132 3.47 -22.14 5.96
C GLY A 132 3.63 -21.58 4.54
N ASN A 133 3.14 -20.39 4.30
CA ASN A 133 3.06 -19.73 2.99
C ASN A 133 3.67 -18.33 2.98
N TYR A 134 4.62 -18.06 3.89
CA TYR A 134 5.44 -16.86 3.85
C TYR A 134 6.54 -16.98 2.80
N PRO A 135 7.03 -15.86 2.22
CA PRO A 135 8.13 -15.89 1.26
C PRO A 135 9.43 -16.34 1.91
N ASP A 136 10.27 -17.11 1.18
CA ASP A 136 11.61 -17.47 1.67
C ASP A 136 12.48 -16.22 1.88
N ARG A 137 12.37 -15.25 0.95
CA ARG A 137 13.16 -14.02 0.95
C ARG A 137 12.35 -12.84 0.43
N ALA A 138 12.82 -11.64 0.79
CA ALA A 138 12.34 -10.40 0.20
C ALA A 138 13.50 -9.44 -0.05
N SER A 139 13.34 -8.56 -1.05
CA SER A 139 14.19 -7.38 -1.28
C SER A 139 13.32 -6.17 -1.60
N VAL A 140 13.87 -4.97 -1.44
CA VAL A 140 13.17 -3.73 -1.74
C VAL A 140 14.03 -2.86 -2.66
N GLN A 141 13.43 -2.42 -3.75
CA GLN A 141 13.98 -1.41 -4.66
C GLN A 141 13.24 -0.10 -4.47
N CYS A 142 13.87 1.01 -4.81
CA CYS A 142 13.30 2.34 -4.69
C CYS A 142 13.71 3.27 -5.83
N ALA A 143 12.90 4.30 -6.07
CA ALA A 143 13.19 5.34 -7.05
C ALA A 143 12.53 6.67 -6.69
N LEU A 144 13.11 7.75 -7.24
CA LEU A 144 12.46 9.05 -7.34
C LEU A 144 11.91 9.21 -8.76
N VAL A 145 10.60 9.08 -8.90
CA VAL A 145 9.89 9.29 -10.16
C VAL A 145 9.29 10.70 -10.14
N LYS A 146 9.74 11.57 -11.04
CA LYS A 146 9.35 12.99 -11.09
C LYS A 146 8.13 13.24 -11.97
N ASP A 147 7.96 12.45 -13.01
CA ASP A 147 6.91 12.62 -13.99
C ASP A 147 5.68 11.74 -13.68
N LYS A 148 4.52 12.20 -14.15
CA LYS A 148 3.32 11.37 -14.09
C LYS A 148 3.43 10.28 -15.14
N MET A 149 3.50 9.03 -14.71
CA MET A 149 3.62 7.84 -15.53
C MET A 149 2.37 6.97 -15.40
N THR A 150 2.11 6.19 -16.46
CA THR A 150 1.16 5.08 -16.42
C THR A 150 1.73 3.91 -15.64
N ASP A 151 0.88 2.97 -15.22
CA ASP A 151 1.31 1.78 -14.48
C ASP A 151 2.30 0.93 -15.32
N ASP A 152 2.07 0.82 -16.63
CA ASP A 152 2.97 0.07 -17.53
C ASP A 152 4.36 0.72 -17.62
N GLU A 153 4.44 2.05 -17.76
CA GLU A 153 5.71 2.77 -17.78
C GLU A 153 6.46 2.61 -16.45
N ILE A 154 5.74 2.62 -15.32
CA ILE A 154 6.33 2.37 -14.00
C ILE A 154 6.88 0.94 -13.89
N ILE A 155 6.15 -0.05 -14.39
CA ILE A 155 6.60 -1.45 -14.43
C ILE A 155 7.91 -1.56 -15.22
N ASP A 156 7.96 -0.98 -16.42
CA ASP A 156 9.10 -1.06 -17.31
C ASP A 156 10.38 -0.49 -16.68
N ILE A 157 10.28 0.70 -16.07
CA ILE A 157 11.45 1.32 -15.44
C ILE A 157 11.84 0.67 -14.12
N SER A 158 10.90 -0.02 -13.45
CA SER A 158 11.10 -0.58 -12.10
C SER A 158 12.14 -1.70 -12.04
N SER A 159 12.48 -2.29 -13.18
CA SER A 159 13.54 -3.29 -13.28
C SER A 159 14.94 -2.72 -12.96
N ASN A 160 15.12 -1.42 -13.20
CA ASN A 160 16.38 -0.70 -13.02
C ASN A 160 16.42 0.15 -11.73
N TRP A 161 15.44 0.03 -10.86
CA TRP A 161 15.41 0.77 -9.60
C TRP A 161 16.53 0.33 -8.66
N THR A 162 17.03 1.28 -7.88
CA THR A 162 18.10 1.02 -6.92
C THR A 162 17.60 0.11 -5.80
N GLU A 163 18.38 -0.90 -5.46
CA GLU A 163 18.10 -1.79 -4.35
C GLU A 163 18.46 -1.11 -3.03
N ILE A 164 17.45 -0.78 -2.21
CA ILE A 164 17.63 -0.19 -0.89
C ILE A 164 17.78 -1.25 0.21
N LEU A 165 17.12 -2.39 0.05
CA LEU A 165 17.27 -3.56 0.90
C LEU A 165 17.59 -4.77 0.05
N SER A 166 18.81 -5.28 0.20
CA SER A 166 19.23 -6.51 -0.48
C SER A 166 18.45 -7.71 0.03
N SER A 167 18.40 -8.77 -0.77
CA SER A 167 17.60 -9.96 -0.46
C SER A 167 17.87 -10.51 0.93
N GLN A 168 16.87 -10.46 1.81
CA GLN A 168 16.89 -10.93 3.18
C GLN A 168 15.99 -12.16 3.35
N LYS A 169 16.45 -13.14 4.15
CA LYS A 169 15.65 -14.29 4.51
C LYS A 169 14.53 -13.88 5.47
N LEU A 170 13.32 -14.41 5.22
CA LEU A 170 12.17 -14.19 6.10
C LEU A 170 11.89 -15.44 6.96
N GLU A 171 11.17 -15.23 8.05
CA GLU A 171 10.67 -16.25 8.95
C GLU A 171 9.13 -16.17 9.01
N ALA A 172 8.51 -17.26 9.46
CA ALA A 172 7.06 -17.34 9.61
C ALA A 172 6.56 -16.45 10.76
N ASP A 173 5.39 -15.81 10.58
CA ASP A 173 4.64 -15.12 11.65
C ASP A 173 5.49 -14.12 12.45
N LYS A 174 6.33 -13.34 11.76
CA LYS A 174 7.35 -12.49 12.37
C LYS A 174 7.42 -11.11 11.70
N VAL A 175 7.68 -10.07 12.50
CA VAL A 175 8.09 -8.76 12.00
C VAL A 175 9.60 -8.74 11.81
N HIS A 176 10.04 -8.40 10.61
CA HIS A 176 11.45 -8.22 10.26
C HIS A 176 11.73 -6.72 10.11
N THR A 177 12.61 -6.20 10.92
CA THR A 177 12.99 -4.78 10.92
C THR A 177 14.41 -4.61 10.39
N TYR A 178 14.56 -3.73 9.41
CA TYR A 178 15.83 -3.44 8.74
C TYR A 178 16.17 -1.96 8.89
N LEU A 179 17.36 -1.69 9.47
CA LEU A 179 17.92 -0.35 9.70
C LEU A 179 19.19 -0.13 8.86
N ASP A 180 19.88 -1.21 8.52
CA ASP A 180 21.07 -1.17 7.67
C ASP A 180 20.62 -1.24 6.20
N LEU A 181 20.40 -0.06 5.61
CA LEU A 181 19.87 0.12 4.27
C LEU A 181 20.91 0.75 3.36
N ASN A 182 20.88 0.38 2.06
CA ASN A 182 21.71 1.05 1.07
C ASN A 182 21.26 2.50 0.88
N GLN A 183 22.19 3.42 0.64
CA GLN A 183 21.88 4.83 0.41
C GLN A 183 21.28 5.03 -0.98
N CYS A 184 20.06 5.58 -1.04
CA CYS A 184 19.34 5.82 -2.28
C CYS A 184 18.94 7.28 -2.51
N GLY A 185 19.18 8.17 -1.52
CA GLY A 185 18.69 9.54 -1.56
C GLY A 185 17.16 9.65 -1.42
N PRO A 186 16.57 10.79 -1.78
CA PRO A 186 15.11 10.96 -1.74
C PRO A 186 14.40 10.07 -2.75
N VAL A 187 13.33 9.41 -2.33
CA VAL A 187 12.50 8.52 -3.16
C VAL A 187 11.02 8.71 -2.89
N ASN A 188 10.18 8.33 -3.84
CA ASN A 188 8.72 8.37 -3.70
C ASN A 188 8.03 7.09 -4.19
N TYR A 189 8.78 6.12 -4.67
CA TYR A 189 8.29 4.79 -5.03
C TYR A 189 9.19 3.73 -4.44
N VAL A 190 8.56 2.61 -4.04
CA VAL A 190 9.25 1.38 -3.64
C VAL A 190 8.64 0.18 -4.34
N LYS A 191 9.45 -0.84 -4.60
CA LYS A 191 9.05 -2.14 -5.12
C LYS A 191 9.50 -3.21 -4.14
N LEU A 192 8.52 -3.88 -3.53
CA LEU A 192 8.79 -5.08 -2.75
C LEU A 192 8.83 -6.26 -3.69
N ASN A 193 9.93 -7.00 -3.66
CA ASN A 193 10.07 -8.30 -4.31
C ASN A 193 10.02 -9.39 -3.25
N ILE A 194 9.25 -10.46 -3.48
CA ILE A 194 9.19 -11.65 -2.64
C ILE A 194 9.59 -12.88 -3.45
N TYR A 195 10.28 -13.82 -2.82
CA TYR A 195 10.87 -14.96 -3.52
C TYR A 195 10.47 -16.28 -2.88
N PRO A 196 9.97 -17.27 -3.66
CA PRO A 196 9.46 -17.08 -5.03
C PRO A 196 8.07 -16.44 -5.03
N ASP A 197 7.27 -16.67 -3.99
CA ASP A 197 5.89 -16.30 -3.75
C ASP A 197 5.59 -16.33 -2.25
N GLY A 198 4.36 -15.98 -1.85
CA GLY A 198 3.91 -16.14 -0.47
C GLY A 198 3.05 -14.99 0.01
N GLY A 199 2.93 -14.89 1.34
CA GLY A 199 2.12 -13.88 1.99
C GLY A 199 2.93 -12.93 2.86
N VAL A 200 2.60 -11.63 2.75
CA VAL A 200 3.12 -10.54 3.57
C VAL A 200 1.94 -9.80 4.18
N SER A 201 1.89 -9.74 5.51
CA SER A 201 0.81 -9.07 6.24
C SER A 201 0.91 -7.57 6.12
N ARG A 202 2.12 -7.01 6.34
CA ARG A 202 2.37 -5.55 6.27
C ARG A 202 3.73 -5.26 5.69
N LEU A 203 3.79 -4.17 4.92
CA LEU A 203 5.03 -3.49 4.56
C LEU A 203 4.97 -2.07 5.12
N ARG A 204 5.97 -1.70 5.90
CA ARG A 204 6.08 -0.36 6.47
C ARG A 204 7.41 0.25 6.06
N ILE A 205 7.34 1.41 5.47
CA ILE A 205 8.49 2.20 5.02
C ILE A 205 8.52 3.48 5.84
N PHE A 206 9.54 3.63 6.66
CA PHE A 206 9.69 4.81 7.50
C PHE A 206 10.82 5.68 7.00
N GLY A 207 10.68 6.97 7.18
CA GLY A 207 11.71 7.91 6.77
C GLY A 207 11.38 9.35 7.07
N ASP A 208 12.39 10.19 6.86
CA ASP A 208 12.28 11.63 6.94
C ASP A 208 11.78 12.22 5.61
N LEU A 209 11.01 13.29 5.69
CA LEU A 209 10.55 14.01 4.50
C LEU A 209 11.71 14.69 3.79
N SER A 210 11.64 14.77 2.49
CA SER A 210 12.56 15.51 1.64
C SER A 210 11.78 16.43 0.70
N SER A 211 12.33 17.61 0.49
CA SER A 211 11.83 18.59 -0.50
C SER A 211 12.29 18.25 -1.91
#